data_fa4b034596a765bc36cc189778dc5022
#
_entry.id   fa4b034596a765bc36cc189778dc5022
#
_cell.length_a   1.000
_cell.length_b   1.000
_cell.length_c   1.000
_cell.angle_alpha   90.00
_cell.angle_beta   90.00
_cell.angle_gamma   90.00
#
_symmetry.space_group_name_H-M   'P 1'
#
loop_
_entity.id
_entity.type
_entity.pdbx_description
1 polymer ?
#
loop_
_entity_poly.entity_id
_entity_poly.type
_entity_poly.pdbx_seq_one_letter_code
_entity_poly.pdbx_strand_id
1 'polypeptide(L)'
;MKTEVRFLLAILLMLGVLVGTNLLFPPVVPEEALLPAAGAVGGGASAADPAANMDGTAAAGVPEIPISGAPAIPRARDAVTVDPTADPTAVSERRIAVEGPLYRYEFSNYGARMMSAQMSEFEALNRGGVVDLVKDGSGGYMGQKLLVGSDTVDLSRVPFTVEPADGLTMDAGTGARTLRFVYEHPTDPFTFVLEYEFNPDEYTVGVRGSVEGDLERPLLLTDLGEGLAYSEADSVGESRAMAYVTNHVQEGIESTLLNKAEPTIVEGPLLWAAFRSKFFVLALLAGESDEAATESRYLGGLIVQPTEAAEVVRVAAAQPLMNDGSFAYRLFLGPQKHALLSSLGQGMEEVNPYGWKFFQPIVRPIVSVIMTIFVYLHTKLSVGYGWVLIIFGVMMRVVLFPLNQKAMKAQLRNMAVQPLLKEIQEKYKDQPEKLQKEMMRLYKEHGFNPLAGCLPMLIPWPVLIALFFVFQNTIELRGEAFLWLPDLSAPDPLYLLPVFLGLSMFLMQYVSYKSLDTPNPQMKMMMYLMPIMMVFIFFRLASGLNLYYSVANIATIPQQIWISRERLKMKGKPPPKMKSD
;
A
#
# COMPACT_ATOMS: atom_id res chain seq x y z
N MET A 1 -32.35 2.16 20.47
CA MET A 1 -31.37 1.07 20.66
C MET A 1 -31.08 0.93 22.14
N LYS A 2 -31.28 -0.26 22.69
CA LYS A 2 -31.04 -0.56 24.13
C LYS A 2 -29.55 -0.32 24.45
N THR A 3 -29.25 0.08 25.67
CA THR A 3 -27.88 0.40 26.13
C THR A 3 -26.93 -0.78 25.93
N GLU A 4 -27.46 -2.01 26.09
CA GLU A 4 -26.77 -3.27 25.79
C GLU A 4 -26.36 -3.39 24.31
N VAL A 5 -27.20 -2.93 23.37
CA VAL A 5 -26.91 -2.96 21.93
C VAL A 5 -25.82 -1.94 21.56
N ARG A 6 -25.76 -0.81 22.26
CA ARG A 6 -24.68 0.19 22.05
C ARG A 6 -23.37 -0.26 22.67
N PHE A 7 -23.44 -0.93 23.81
CA PHE A 7 -22.29 -1.55 24.44
C PHE A 7 -21.78 -2.74 23.60
N LEU A 8 -22.69 -3.57 23.09
CA LEU A 8 -22.39 -4.62 22.12
C LEU A 8 -21.82 -4.06 20.82
N LEU A 9 -22.36 -2.96 20.29
CA LEU A 9 -21.85 -2.28 19.08
C LEU A 9 -20.47 -1.68 19.32
N ALA A 10 -20.21 -1.10 20.50
CA ALA A 10 -18.90 -0.59 20.88
C ALA A 10 -17.88 -1.72 21.07
N ILE A 11 -18.28 -2.84 21.65
CA ILE A 11 -17.47 -4.06 21.75
C ILE A 11 -17.24 -4.66 20.36
N LEU A 12 -18.26 -4.70 19.50
CA LEU A 12 -18.18 -5.21 18.14
C LEU A 12 -17.28 -4.32 17.27
N LEU A 13 -17.33 -3.00 17.46
CA LEU A 13 -16.42 -2.04 16.83
C LEU A 13 -14.98 -2.20 17.37
N MET A 14 -14.81 -2.42 18.65
CA MET A 14 -13.51 -2.68 19.28
C MET A 14 -12.96 -4.05 18.88
N LEU A 15 -13.81 -5.09 18.80
CA LEU A 15 -13.47 -6.40 18.23
C LEU A 15 -13.21 -6.30 16.73
N GLY A 16 -13.98 -5.50 16.01
CA GLY A 16 -13.76 -5.20 14.58
C GLY A 16 -12.42 -4.52 14.33
N VAL A 17 -12.00 -3.60 15.19
CA VAL A 17 -10.65 -3.01 15.17
C VAL A 17 -9.59 -4.05 15.52
N LEU A 18 -9.83 -4.91 16.52
CA LEU A 18 -8.91 -5.99 16.91
C LEU A 18 -8.82 -7.10 15.86
N VAL A 19 -9.93 -7.49 15.27
CA VAL A 19 -9.99 -8.46 14.16
C VAL A 19 -9.43 -7.82 12.88
N GLY A 20 -9.73 -6.56 12.63
CA GLY A 20 -9.15 -5.80 11.52
C GLY A 20 -7.64 -5.65 11.63
N THR A 21 -7.12 -5.39 12.84
CA THR A 21 -5.66 -5.38 13.07
C THR A 21 -5.05 -6.78 12.97
N ASN A 22 -5.74 -7.84 13.40
CA ASN A 22 -5.26 -9.22 13.20
C ASN A 22 -5.35 -9.70 11.75
N LEU A 23 -6.32 -9.22 10.97
CA LEU A 23 -6.42 -9.48 9.53
C LEU A 23 -5.40 -8.67 8.72
N LEU A 24 -5.13 -7.43 9.15
CA LEU A 24 -4.11 -6.56 8.54
C LEU A 24 -2.68 -6.95 8.98
N PHE A 25 -2.54 -7.55 10.16
CA PHE A 25 -1.26 -7.96 10.75
C PHE A 25 -1.42 -9.34 11.39
N PRO A 26 -1.57 -10.44 10.61
CA PRO A 26 -1.68 -11.78 11.17
C PRO A 26 -0.44 -12.10 12.02
N PRO A 27 -0.61 -12.72 13.21
CA PRO A 27 0.52 -13.11 14.03
C PRO A 27 1.37 -14.13 13.27
N VAL A 28 2.65 -13.86 13.13
CA VAL A 28 3.62 -14.84 12.63
C VAL A 28 3.78 -15.90 13.73
N VAL A 29 3.29 -17.10 13.48
CA VAL A 29 3.60 -18.27 14.32
C VAL A 29 5.04 -18.67 13.94
N PRO A 30 6.01 -18.70 14.89
CA PRO A 30 7.34 -19.20 14.61
C PRO A 30 7.25 -20.66 14.14
N GLU A 31 7.97 -21.00 13.10
CA GLU A 31 8.00 -22.33 12.45
C GLU A 31 8.53 -23.45 13.38
N GLU A 32 9.10 -23.10 14.53
CA GLU A 32 9.58 -24.05 15.55
C GLU A 32 8.47 -24.80 16.33
N ALA A 33 7.18 -24.45 16.15
CA ALA A 33 6.08 -25.12 16.86
C ALA A 33 5.47 -26.29 16.07
N LEU A 34 5.98 -26.66 14.91
CA LEU A 34 5.48 -27.73 14.05
C LEU A 34 6.49 -28.87 13.85
N LEU A 35 7.19 -29.29 14.90
CA LEU A 35 7.83 -30.60 14.90
C LEU A 35 6.82 -31.64 15.36
N PRO A 36 6.48 -32.65 14.52
CA PRO A 36 5.55 -33.70 14.92
C PRO A 36 6.21 -34.60 15.96
N ALA A 37 5.58 -34.74 17.11
CA ALA A 37 5.91 -35.76 18.09
C ALA A 37 5.76 -37.15 17.44
N ALA A 38 6.86 -37.85 17.31
CA ALA A 38 6.91 -39.21 16.83
C ALA A 38 6.21 -40.18 17.78
N GLY A 39 5.30 -40.98 17.24
CA GLY A 39 5.04 -42.32 17.72
C GLY A 39 3.77 -42.56 18.52
N ALA A 40 2.75 -43.11 17.87
CA ALA A 40 2.07 -44.32 18.36
C ALA A 40 1.23 -44.95 17.22
N VAL A 41 1.54 -46.19 16.96
CA VAL A 41 0.92 -47.13 16.03
C VAL A 41 -0.45 -47.59 16.56
N GLY A 42 -1.44 -47.76 15.67
CA GLY A 42 -2.60 -48.63 15.96
C GLY A 42 -3.85 -48.36 15.15
N GLY A 43 -4.04 -49.05 14.07
CA GLY A 43 -5.13 -50.00 13.81
C GLY A 43 -6.50 -49.49 13.41
N GLY A 44 -6.87 -49.70 12.15
CA GLY A 44 -8.05 -50.53 11.84
C GLY A 44 -9.32 -49.84 11.32
N ALA A 45 -9.69 -50.21 10.09
CA ALA A 45 -11.04 -50.48 9.53
C ALA A 45 -11.90 -49.30 9.06
N SER A 46 -12.02 -49.06 7.77
CA SER A 46 -13.09 -49.50 6.85
C SER A 46 -14.53 -49.18 7.22
N ALA A 47 -15.24 -48.37 6.45
CA ALA A 47 -16.41 -48.71 5.65
C ALA A 47 -17.28 -47.49 5.26
N ALA A 48 -17.53 -47.40 3.97
CA ALA A 48 -18.81 -47.21 3.28
C ALA A 48 -19.55 -45.89 3.28
N ASP A 49 -19.69 -45.34 2.08
CA ASP A 49 -20.78 -44.53 1.54
C ASP A 49 -22.16 -45.13 1.79
N PRO A 50 -23.24 -44.35 1.84
CA PRO A 50 -24.01 -44.25 0.61
C PRO A 50 -24.67 -42.86 0.33
N ALA A 51 -24.93 -42.67 -0.94
CA ALA A 51 -25.76 -41.67 -1.57
C ALA A 51 -27.25 -41.74 -1.20
N ALA A 52 -27.96 -40.64 -1.23
CA ALA A 52 -29.37 -40.56 -1.64
C ALA A 52 -29.79 -39.15 -2.04
N ASN A 53 -30.35 -39.08 -3.21
CA ASN A 53 -31.11 -38.02 -3.87
C ASN A 53 -32.20 -37.39 -3.01
N MET A 54 -32.54 -36.11 -3.33
CA MET A 54 -33.93 -35.70 -3.64
C MET A 54 -34.03 -34.30 -4.25
N ASP A 55 -34.58 -34.32 -5.43
CA ASP A 55 -35.48 -33.42 -6.16
C ASP A 55 -35.91 -32.05 -5.59
N GLY A 56 -35.75 -31.03 -6.39
CA GLY A 56 -36.81 -30.40 -7.16
C GLY A 56 -37.54 -29.20 -6.54
N THR A 57 -37.26 -27.99 -7.04
CA THR A 57 -38.36 -27.11 -7.53
C THR A 57 -37.81 -25.93 -8.30
N ALA A 58 -38.41 -25.68 -9.45
CA ALA A 58 -38.14 -24.64 -10.42
C ALA A 58 -38.60 -23.25 -9.91
N ALA A 59 -37.81 -22.21 -10.19
CA ALA A 59 -38.29 -20.84 -10.29
C ALA A 59 -37.65 -20.13 -11.47
N ALA A 60 -38.51 -19.47 -12.18
CA ALA A 60 -38.51 -18.83 -13.46
C ALA A 60 -37.27 -18.03 -13.93
N GLY A 61 -37.10 -18.08 -15.23
CA GLY A 61 -36.04 -17.53 -16.06
C GLY A 61 -35.77 -16.04 -16.00
N VAL A 62 -34.52 -15.75 -16.11
CA VAL A 62 -33.93 -14.50 -16.62
C VAL A 62 -33.21 -14.87 -17.90
N PRO A 63 -33.37 -14.13 -19.02
CA PRO A 63 -32.80 -14.52 -20.30
C PRO A 63 -31.28 -14.41 -20.29
N GLU A 64 -30.62 -15.54 -20.55
CA GLU A 64 -29.19 -15.59 -20.86
C GLU A 64 -28.94 -14.88 -22.20
N ILE A 65 -28.11 -13.84 -22.14
CA ILE A 65 -27.45 -13.30 -23.33
C ILE A 65 -26.26 -14.19 -23.60
N PRO A 66 -26.10 -14.82 -24.76
CA PRO A 66 -24.97 -15.64 -25.05
C PRO A 66 -23.72 -14.78 -25.25
N ILE A 67 -22.86 -14.71 -24.26
CA ILE A 67 -21.49 -14.22 -24.41
C ILE A 67 -20.67 -15.36 -25.04
N SER A 68 -20.81 -15.48 -26.37
CA SER A 68 -19.91 -16.31 -27.18
C SER A 68 -18.68 -15.47 -27.47
N GLY A 69 -17.52 -15.88 -26.94
CA GLY A 69 -16.23 -15.39 -27.41
C GLY A 69 -15.20 -15.01 -26.37
N ALA A 70 -15.11 -15.71 -25.23
CA ALA A 70 -13.85 -15.71 -24.51
C ALA A 70 -12.84 -16.55 -25.30
N PRO A 71 -11.70 -16.03 -25.78
CA PRO A 71 -10.70 -16.84 -26.44
C PRO A 71 -10.17 -17.84 -25.43
N ALA A 72 -10.36 -19.13 -25.72
CA ALA A 72 -9.72 -20.21 -24.99
C ALA A 72 -8.20 -19.96 -25.02
N ILE A 73 -7.55 -19.99 -23.85
CA ILE A 73 -6.10 -19.87 -23.74
C ILE A 73 -5.48 -20.97 -24.63
N PRO A 74 -4.74 -20.64 -25.69
CA PRO A 74 -4.12 -21.63 -26.55
C PRO A 74 -3.09 -22.39 -25.70
N ARG A 75 -3.17 -23.74 -25.72
CA ARG A 75 -2.06 -24.55 -25.21
C ARG A 75 -0.86 -24.24 -26.08
N ALA A 76 0.23 -23.78 -25.46
CA ALA A 76 1.51 -23.57 -26.12
C ALA A 76 1.86 -24.83 -26.92
N ARG A 77 1.82 -24.74 -28.24
CA ARG A 77 2.55 -25.66 -29.07
C ARG A 77 4.02 -25.26 -28.95
N ASP A 78 4.85 -26.28 -28.82
CA ASP A 78 6.27 -26.17 -28.57
C ASP A 78 6.91 -25.06 -29.42
N ALA A 79 7.25 -23.95 -28.77
CA ALA A 79 8.18 -22.99 -29.34
C ALA A 79 9.43 -23.81 -29.74
N VAL A 80 9.94 -23.59 -30.93
CA VAL A 80 11.21 -24.15 -31.34
C VAL A 80 12.25 -23.66 -30.34
N THR A 81 12.46 -24.44 -29.28
CA THR A 81 13.56 -24.24 -28.36
C THR A 81 14.82 -24.65 -29.11
N VAL A 82 15.54 -23.70 -29.63
CA VAL A 82 16.92 -23.90 -30.09
C VAL A 82 17.70 -24.29 -28.83
N ASP A 83 18.08 -25.56 -28.75
CA ASP A 83 18.96 -26.05 -27.70
C ASP A 83 20.33 -25.36 -27.87
N PRO A 84 20.76 -24.46 -26.94
CA PRO A 84 21.99 -23.70 -27.09
C PRO A 84 23.26 -24.58 -27.07
N THR A 85 23.11 -25.88 -26.85
CA THR A 85 24.26 -26.83 -26.83
C THR A 85 24.51 -27.54 -28.17
N ALA A 86 23.65 -27.36 -29.19
CA ALA A 86 23.66 -28.16 -30.41
C ALA A 86 24.23 -27.47 -31.66
N ASP A 87 24.45 -26.13 -31.63
CA ASP A 87 24.91 -25.38 -32.81
C ASP A 87 26.15 -24.52 -32.50
N PRO A 88 27.33 -24.77 -33.16
CA PRO A 88 28.51 -23.95 -33.00
C PRO A 88 28.35 -22.52 -33.57
N THR A 89 27.23 -22.18 -34.20
CA THR A 89 26.83 -20.83 -34.61
C THR A 89 25.91 -20.16 -33.60
N ALA A 90 25.59 -20.81 -32.47
CA ALA A 90 24.72 -20.22 -31.44
C ALA A 90 25.32 -18.91 -30.88
N VAL A 91 24.58 -17.84 -31.01
CA VAL A 91 24.93 -16.54 -30.43
C VAL A 91 25.02 -16.72 -28.93
N SER A 92 26.15 -16.42 -28.30
CA SER A 92 26.28 -16.54 -26.83
C SER A 92 25.45 -15.47 -26.12
N GLU A 93 24.79 -15.84 -25.02
CA GLU A 93 24.10 -14.87 -24.17
C GLU A 93 25.13 -13.91 -23.57
N ARG A 94 24.89 -12.61 -23.70
CA ARG A 94 25.70 -11.56 -23.10
C ARG A 94 24.82 -10.49 -22.47
N ARG A 95 25.38 -9.83 -21.47
CA ARG A 95 24.75 -8.70 -20.79
C ARG A 95 25.20 -7.38 -21.45
N ILE A 96 24.25 -6.52 -21.71
CA ILE A 96 24.43 -5.18 -22.25
C ILE A 96 24.09 -4.19 -21.15
N ALA A 97 25.06 -3.38 -20.71
CA ALA A 97 24.87 -2.42 -19.65
C ALA A 97 24.40 -1.07 -20.21
N VAL A 98 23.48 -0.45 -19.48
CA VAL A 98 23.05 0.95 -19.66
C VAL A 98 23.31 1.65 -18.33
N GLU A 99 24.31 2.54 -18.31
CA GLU A 99 24.77 3.22 -17.11
C GLU A 99 24.41 4.70 -17.18
N GLY A 100 23.73 5.19 -16.13
CA GLY A 100 23.38 6.57 -15.92
C GLY A 100 23.58 6.97 -14.45
N PRO A 101 23.46 8.25 -14.12
CA PRO A 101 23.64 8.73 -12.75
C PRO A 101 22.58 8.20 -11.78
N LEU A 102 21.35 7.99 -12.25
CA LEU A 102 20.22 7.53 -11.42
C LEU A 102 20.09 6.01 -11.37
N TYR A 103 20.57 5.30 -12.40
CA TYR A 103 20.35 3.86 -12.55
C TYR A 103 21.48 3.18 -13.31
N ARG A 104 21.56 1.87 -13.12
CA ARG A 104 22.32 0.95 -13.96
C ARG A 104 21.42 -0.23 -14.32
N TYR A 105 21.08 -0.36 -15.61
CA TYR A 105 20.31 -1.47 -16.13
C TYR A 105 21.21 -2.45 -16.88
N GLU A 106 20.88 -3.75 -16.79
CA GLU A 106 21.54 -4.76 -17.59
C GLU A 106 20.48 -5.54 -18.39
N PHE A 107 20.65 -5.56 -19.71
CA PHE A 107 19.80 -6.29 -20.63
C PHE A 107 20.50 -7.54 -21.14
N SER A 108 19.73 -8.62 -21.37
CA SER A 108 20.21 -9.78 -22.11
C SER A 108 19.94 -9.58 -23.61
N ASN A 109 20.89 -9.97 -24.46
CA ASN A 109 20.63 -10.09 -25.89
C ASN A 109 19.68 -11.25 -26.22
N TYR A 110 19.38 -12.16 -25.28
CA TYR A 110 18.31 -13.14 -25.39
C TYR A 110 17.01 -12.58 -24.82
N GLY A 111 16.03 -12.40 -25.71
CA GLY A 111 14.70 -11.89 -25.36
C GLY A 111 14.65 -10.39 -25.07
N ALA A 112 15.72 -9.65 -25.28
CA ALA A 112 15.82 -8.22 -24.94
C ALA A 112 15.34 -7.92 -23.50
N ARG A 113 15.55 -8.86 -22.57
CA ARG A 113 15.05 -8.83 -21.18
C ARG A 113 15.96 -7.99 -20.29
N MET A 114 15.34 -7.20 -19.42
CA MET A 114 16.04 -6.47 -18.35
C MET A 114 16.34 -7.45 -17.20
N MET A 115 17.61 -7.75 -16.97
CA MET A 115 18.07 -8.77 -16.03
C MET A 115 18.58 -8.19 -14.71
N SER A 116 18.86 -6.88 -14.65
CA SER A 116 19.20 -6.13 -13.46
C SER A 116 18.73 -4.69 -13.62
N ALA A 117 18.26 -4.11 -12.53
CA ALA A 117 17.77 -2.73 -12.49
C ALA A 117 18.21 -2.08 -11.17
N GLN A 118 19.43 -1.59 -11.16
CA GLN A 118 20.03 -0.98 -9.98
C GLN A 118 19.68 0.49 -9.89
N MET A 119 19.27 0.92 -8.69
CA MET A 119 18.91 2.31 -8.34
C MET A 119 20.10 2.97 -7.63
N SER A 120 20.93 3.71 -8.36
CA SER A 120 22.23 4.22 -7.88
C SER A 120 22.15 5.07 -6.60
N GLU A 121 21.04 5.79 -6.39
CA GLU A 121 20.83 6.63 -5.20
C GLU A 121 20.39 5.86 -3.94
N PHE A 122 20.07 4.56 -4.06
CA PHE A 122 19.45 3.81 -2.97
C PHE A 122 20.27 2.60 -2.55
N GLU A 123 20.56 2.52 -1.25
CA GLU A 123 21.21 1.37 -0.64
C GLU A 123 20.18 0.30 -0.25
N ALA A 124 20.50 -0.97 -0.51
CA ALA A 124 19.68 -2.10 -0.09
C ALA A 124 19.85 -2.37 1.41
N LEU A 125 18.78 -2.22 2.19
CA LEU A 125 18.81 -2.30 3.65
C LEU A 125 18.78 -3.74 4.18
N ASN A 126 18.50 -4.73 3.31
CA ASN A 126 18.47 -6.15 3.68
C ASN A 126 19.83 -6.86 3.55
N ARG A 127 20.62 -6.50 2.54
CA ARG A 127 21.87 -7.20 2.18
C ARG A 127 23.07 -6.26 1.93
N GLY A 128 22.85 -4.94 2.01
CA GLY A 128 23.83 -3.94 1.62
C GLY A 128 24.05 -3.87 0.10
N GLY A 129 24.81 -2.87 -0.33
CA GLY A 129 25.00 -2.55 -1.75
C GLY A 129 23.83 -1.76 -2.33
N VAL A 130 23.83 -1.59 -3.64
CA VAL A 130 22.81 -0.81 -4.36
C VAL A 130 21.53 -1.64 -4.48
N VAL A 131 20.37 -0.99 -4.38
CA VAL A 131 19.06 -1.64 -4.63
C VAL A 131 19.01 -2.15 -6.06
N ASP A 132 18.80 -3.44 -6.25
CA ASP A 132 18.43 -4.04 -7.52
C ASP A 132 16.97 -4.49 -7.44
N LEU A 133 16.16 -4.00 -8.37
CA LEU A 133 14.72 -4.26 -8.38
C LEU A 133 14.37 -5.57 -9.08
N VAL A 134 15.28 -6.16 -9.85
CA VAL A 134 15.05 -7.46 -10.48
C VAL A 134 15.34 -8.57 -9.49
N LYS A 135 14.37 -9.47 -9.32
CA LYS A 135 14.47 -10.61 -8.42
C LYS A 135 15.43 -11.64 -9.00
N ASP A 136 16.39 -12.10 -8.20
CA ASP A 136 17.34 -13.15 -8.61
C ASP A 136 16.60 -14.41 -9.06
N GLY A 137 16.97 -14.91 -10.24
CA GLY A 137 16.38 -16.13 -10.81
C GLY A 137 14.98 -15.98 -11.43
N SER A 138 14.39 -14.77 -11.45
CA SER A 138 13.04 -14.53 -12.01
C SER A 138 12.99 -14.56 -13.54
N GLY A 139 14.13 -14.60 -14.23
CA GLY A 139 14.20 -14.50 -15.68
C GLY A 139 14.14 -13.06 -16.22
N GLY A 140 14.10 -12.06 -15.35
CA GLY A 140 14.09 -10.64 -15.72
C GLY A 140 12.70 -10.08 -16.05
N TYR A 141 12.70 -8.83 -16.52
CA TYR A 141 11.51 -8.10 -16.95
C TYR A 141 11.54 -7.84 -18.45
N MET A 142 10.42 -7.39 -19.01
CA MET A 142 10.29 -6.93 -20.39
C MET A 142 10.47 -8.01 -21.45
N GLY A 143 10.32 -9.29 -21.10
CA GLY A 143 10.24 -10.37 -22.10
C GLY A 143 9.01 -10.18 -22.98
N GLN A 144 9.19 -10.31 -24.31
CA GLN A 144 8.11 -10.07 -25.27
C GLN A 144 7.55 -11.37 -25.82
N LYS A 145 6.23 -11.40 -26.04
CA LYS A 145 5.54 -12.48 -26.77
C LYS A 145 4.55 -11.87 -27.75
N LEU A 146 4.47 -12.44 -28.94
CA LEU A 146 3.48 -12.06 -29.94
C LEU A 146 2.39 -13.12 -30.02
N LEU A 147 1.15 -12.72 -29.82
CA LEU A 147 -0.02 -13.54 -30.13
C LEU A 147 -0.49 -13.21 -31.54
N VAL A 148 -0.52 -14.21 -32.41
CA VAL A 148 -1.00 -14.08 -33.81
C VAL A 148 -2.10 -15.11 -34.01
N GLY A 149 -3.34 -14.69 -34.02
CA GLY A 149 -4.50 -15.58 -34.06
C GLY A 149 -4.51 -16.53 -32.86
N SER A 150 -4.28 -17.85 -33.09
CA SER A 150 -4.20 -18.87 -32.05
C SER A 150 -2.76 -19.22 -31.63
N ASP A 151 -1.77 -18.69 -32.32
CA ASP A 151 -0.37 -19.04 -32.12
C ASP A 151 0.34 -17.98 -31.27
N THR A 152 1.33 -18.41 -30.49
CA THR A 152 2.15 -17.54 -29.65
C THR A 152 3.61 -17.70 -30.05
N VAL A 153 4.22 -16.61 -30.48
CA VAL A 153 5.66 -16.51 -30.74
C VAL A 153 6.34 -15.98 -29.48
N ASP A 154 7.11 -16.81 -28.79
CA ASP A 154 7.84 -16.43 -27.58
C ASP A 154 9.20 -15.82 -27.95
N LEU A 155 9.26 -14.49 -27.97
CA LEU A 155 10.48 -13.74 -28.25
C LEU A 155 11.41 -13.63 -27.02
N SER A 156 10.96 -14.05 -25.83
CA SER A 156 11.74 -13.91 -24.59
C SER A 156 12.99 -14.82 -24.53
N ARG A 157 13.13 -15.75 -25.46
CA ARG A 157 14.22 -16.75 -25.49
C ARG A 157 14.99 -16.81 -26.80
N VAL A 158 14.80 -15.86 -27.69
CA VAL A 158 15.49 -15.78 -28.97
C VAL A 158 16.61 -14.74 -28.93
N PRO A 159 17.70 -14.93 -29.69
CA PRO A 159 18.78 -13.95 -29.75
C PRO A 159 18.41 -12.73 -30.58
N PHE A 160 18.70 -11.56 -30.06
CA PHE A 160 18.56 -10.27 -30.72
C PHE A 160 19.92 -9.71 -31.12
N THR A 161 19.97 -9.01 -32.25
CA THR A 161 21.06 -8.09 -32.59
C THR A 161 20.86 -6.80 -31.81
N VAL A 162 21.93 -6.30 -31.17
CA VAL A 162 21.84 -5.14 -30.26
C VAL A 162 22.72 -4.02 -30.76
N GLU A 163 22.18 -2.81 -30.81
CA GLU A 163 22.85 -1.58 -31.23
C GLU A 163 22.62 -0.46 -30.21
N PRO A 164 23.70 0.16 -29.66
CA PRO A 164 25.12 -0.22 -29.77
C PRO A 164 25.43 -1.51 -29.01
N ALA A 165 26.35 -2.31 -29.57
CA ALA A 165 26.70 -3.62 -29.03
C ALA A 165 27.37 -3.57 -27.64
N ASP A 166 28.05 -2.49 -27.31
CA ASP A 166 28.79 -2.28 -26.06
C ASP A 166 27.92 -1.66 -24.96
N GLY A 167 26.63 -1.40 -25.25
CA GLY A 167 25.72 -0.72 -24.31
C GLY A 167 25.86 0.80 -24.34
N LEU A 168 25.35 1.45 -23.27
CA LEU A 168 25.28 2.90 -23.17
C LEU A 168 25.91 3.37 -21.85
N THR A 169 26.71 4.42 -21.91
CA THR A 169 27.14 5.18 -20.72
C THR A 169 26.74 6.64 -20.92
N MET A 170 26.04 7.20 -19.91
CA MET A 170 25.46 8.53 -20.00
C MET A 170 25.82 9.33 -18.74
N ASP A 171 26.22 10.58 -18.95
CA ASP A 171 26.43 11.53 -17.86
C ASP A 171 25.20 12.43 -17.67
N ALA A 172 25.07 13.03 -16.50
CA ALA A 172 24.00 13.98 -16.20
C ALA A 172 23.96 15.12 -17.23
N GLY A 173 22.74 15.45 -17.68
CA GLY A 173 22.53 16.52 -18.69
C GLY A 173 22.93 16.15 -20.12
N THR A 174 23.35 14.91 -20.39
CA THR A 174 23.48 14.43 -21.77
C THR A 174 22.07 14.10 -22.29
N GLY A 175 21.84 14.36 -23.58
CA GLY A 175 20.56 14.06 -24.22
C GLY A 175 20.20 12.56 -24.16
N ALA A 176 18.95 12.24 -24.48
CA ALA A 176 18.46 10.87 -24.53
C ALA A 176 19.28 10.01 -25.52
N ARG A 177 19.45 8.72 -25.18
CA ARG A 177 20.14 7.72 -26.01
C ARG A 177 19.28 6.48 -26.15
N THR A 178 19.40 5.82 -27.30
CA THR A 178 18.60 4.65 -27.66
C THR A 178 19.44 3.38 -27.70
N LEU A 179 18.92 2.32 -27.11
CA LEU A 179 19.40 0.95 -27.25
C LEU A 179 18.38 0.18 -28.09
N ARG A 180 18.81 -0.36 -29.22
CA ARG A 180 17.94 -1.02 -30.20
C ARG A 180 18.22 -2.51 -30.24
N PHE A 181 17.13 -3.30 -30.23
CA PHE A 181 17.14 -4.75 -30.38
C PHE A 181 16.39 -5.13 -31.64
N VAL A 182 16.98 -5.97 -32.49
CA VAL A 182 16.38 -6.43 -33.74
C VAL A 182 16.40 -7.94 -33.77
N TYR A 183 15.25 -8.54 -34.06
CA TYR A 183 15.09 -9.96 -34.29
C TYR A 183 14.46 -10.19 -35.65
N GLU A 184 15.14 -10.95 -36.51
CA GLU A 184 14.65 -11.43 -37.79
C GLU A 184 14.27 -12.91 -37.64
N HIS A 185 12.99 -13.24 -37.93
CA HIS A 185 12.55 -14.61 -37.80
C HIS A 185 13.17 -15.49 -38.89
N PRO A 186 13.75 -16.68 -38.56
CA PRO A 186 14.55 -17.45 -39.51
C PRO A 186 13.72 -18.06 -40.64
N THR A 187 12.43 -18.31 -40.47
CA THR A 187 11.56 -18.98 -41.45
C THR A 187 10.37 -18.14 -41.89
N ASP A 188 9.81 -17.39 -40.98
CA ASP A 188 8.64 -16.56 -41.28
C ASP A 188 9.08 -15.12 -41.61
N PRO A 189 8.46 -14.48 -42.62
CA PRO A 189 8.90 -13.18 -43.10
C PRO A 189 8.42 -12.03 -42.14
N PHE A 190 8.90 -12.06 -40.90
CA PHE A 190 8.68 -10.94 -40.00
C PHE A 190 9.95 -10.52 -39.25
N THR A 191 10.06 -9.23 -38.99
CA THR A 191 11.10 -8.62 -38.18
C THR A 191 10.45 -7.94 -36.97
N PHE A 192 11.02 -8.17 -35.78
CA PHE A 192 10.62 -7.50 -34.56
C PHE A 192 11.71 -6.53 -34.14
N VAL A 193 11.35 -5.26 -34.00
CA VAL A 193 12.25 -4.19 -33.55
C VAL A 193 11.77 -3.66 -32.21
N LEU A 194 12.69 -3.49 -31.26
CA LEU A 194 12.42 -2.94 -29.94
C LEU A 194 13.50 -1.92 -29.58
N GLU A 195 13.08 -0.72 -29.24
CA GLU A 195 13.94 0.41 -28.93
C GLU A 195 13.63 0.93 -27.54
N TYR A 196 14.66 1.05 -26.71
CA TYR A 196 14.60 1.66 -25.40
C TYR A 196 15.31 3.01 -25.46
N GLU A 197 14.61 4.10 -25.18
CA GLU A 197 15.13 5.45 -25.10
C GLU A 197 15.34 5.85 -23.64
N PHE A 198 16.60 6.07 -23.27
CA PHE A 198 17.01 6.40 -21.90
C PHE A 198 17.36 7.87 -21.77
N ASN A 199 16.84 8.51 -20.73
CA ASN A 199 17.25 9.85 -20.30
C ASN A 199 18.04 9.71 -18.98
N PRO A 200 19.29 10.19 -18.88
CA PRO A 200 20.11 10.03 -17.67
C PRO A 200 19.53 10.71 -16.43
N ASP A 201 18.70 11.74 -16.61
CA ASP A 201 18.15 12.55 -15.52
C ASP A 201 16.72 12.09 -15.09
N GLU A 202 16.20 11.00 -15.70
CA GLU A 202 14.85 10.50 -15.44
C GLU A 202 14.83 8.99 -15.23
N TYR A 203 13.90 8.51 -14.39
CA TYR A 203 13.63 7.08 -14.21
C TYR A 203 12.67 6.50 -15.27
N THR A 204 12.20 7.34 -16.19
CA THR A 204 11.29 6.95 -17.26
C THR A 204 12.09 6.55 -18.49
N VAL A 205 11.76 5.40 -19.06
CA VAL A 205 12.35 4.86 -20.28
C VAL A 205 11.27 4.84 -21.35
N GLY A 206 11.50 5.52 -22.48
CA GLY A 206 10.65 5.40 -23.65
C GLY A 206 10.84 4.02 -24.28
N VAL A 207 9.76 3.35 -24.62
CA VAL A 207 9.81 2.04 -25.31
C VAL A 207 8.99 2.16 -26.58
N ARG A 208 9.64 1.89 -27.70
CA ARG A 208 9.02 1.90 -29.02
C ARG A 208 9.42 0.62 -29.75
N GLY A 209 8.59 0.20 -30.67
CA GLY A 209 8.95 -0.93 -31.50
C GLY A 209 7.97 -1.13 -32.64
N SER A 210 8.31 -2.08 -33.50
CA SER A 210 7.47 -2.47 -34.64
C SER A 210 7.58 -3.94 -34.94
N VAL A 211 6.52 -4.47 -35.50
CA VAL A 211 6.48 -5.81 -36.10
C VAL A 211 6.26 -5.59 -37.61
N GLU A 212 7.30 -5.82 -38.37
CA GLU A 212 7.25 -5.72 -39.83
C GLU A 212 6.98 -7.10 -40.43
N GLY A 213 5.90 -7.27 -41.18
CA GLY A 213 5.48 -8.54 -41.78
C GLY A 213 3.97 -8.61 -41.91
N ASP A 214 3.49 -9.62 -42.64
CA ASP A 214 2.05 -9.85 -42.85
C ASP A 214 1.49 -10.76 -41.74
N LEU A 215 1.24 -10.15 -40.56
CA LEU A 215 0.68 -10.85 -39.39
C LEU A 215 -0.77 -10.40 -39.15
N GLU A 216 -1.69 -11.35 -38.99
CA GLU A 216 -3.10 -11.06 -38.73
C GLU A 216 -3.29 -10.59 -37.28
N ARG A 217 -3.51 -9.28 -37.09
CA ARG A 217 -3.85 -8.62 -35.80
C ARG A 217 -3.02 -9.09 -34.62
N PRO A 218 -1.70 -8.91 -34.66
CA PRO A 218 -0.85 -9.35 -33.58
C PRO A 218 -1.12 -8.55 -32.29
N LEU A 219 -1.08 -9.24 -31.14
CA LEU A 219 -1.15 -8.65 -29.82
C LEU A 219 0.21 -8.86 -29.12
N LEU A 220 0.78 -7.77 -28.65
CA LEU A 220 2.04 -7.82 -27.90
C LEU A 220 1.76 -8.09 -26.42
N LEU A 221 2.41 -9.10 -25.86
CA LEU A 221 2.44 -9.34 -24.42
C LEU A 221 3.83 -8.99 -23.89
N THR A 222 3.88 -8.02 -22.99
CA THR A 222 5.10 -7.61 -22.28
C THR A 222 5.11 -8.20 -20.88
N ASP A 223 6.06 -9.07 -20.57
CA ASP A 223 6.21 -9.71 -19.26
C ASP A 223 6.80 -8.71 -18.25
N LEU A 224 6.06 -8.40 -17.21
CA LEU A 224 6.51 -7.56 -16.09
C LEU A 224 7.25 -8.37 -15.02
N GLY A 225 7.37 -9.70 -15.20
CA GLY A 225 8.06 -10.59 -14.28
C GLY A 225 7.20 -11.05 -13.10
N GLU A 226 7.88 -11.33 -11.99
CA GLU A 226 7.32 -12.01 -10.81
C GLU A 226 7.30 -11.12 -9.55
N GLY A 227 7.08 -9.82 -9.72
CA GLY A 227 7.18 -8.82 -8.67
C GLY A 227 8.59 -8.26 -8.52
N LEU A 228 8.76 -7.31 -7.62
CA LEU A 228 10.04 -6.66 -7.34
C LEU A 228 10.88 -7.45 -6.34
N ALA A 229 12.21 -7.31 -6.40
CA ALA A 229 13.11 -7.86 -5.39
C ALA A 229 12.93 -7.17 -4.04
N TYR A 230 13.21 -7.90 -2.96
CA TYR A 230 13.21 -7.33 -1.62
C TYR A 230 14.47 -6.49 -1.39
N SER A 231 14.28 -5.28 -0.88
CA SER A 231 15.35 -4.33 -0.61
C SER A 231 15.39 -3.84 0.84
N GLU A 232 14.35 -4.14 1.62
CA GLU A 232 14.18 -3.61 2.97
C GLU A 232 14.64 -4.58 4.07
N ALA A 233 15.10 -4.04 5.20
CA ALA A 233 15.47 -4.83 6.37
C ALA A 233 14.26 -5.62 6.94
N ASP A 234 13.05 -5.04 6.86
CA ASP A 234 11.78 -5.71 7.21
C ASP A 234 11.18 -6.38 5.96
N SER A 235 11.70 -7.55 5.60
CA SER A 235 11.22 -8.34 4.45
C SER A 235 9.74 -8.76 4.59
N VAL A 236 9.26 -8.99 5.81
CA VAL A 236 7.86 -9.34 6.09
C VAL A 236 6.94 -8.14 5.83
N GLY A 237 7.35 -6.95 6.25
CA GLY A 237 6.61 -5.72 5.96
C GLY A 237 6.62 -5.39 4.46
N GLU A 238 7.73 -5.63 3.78
CA GLU A 238 7.86 -5.43 2.34
C GLU A 238 7.00 -6.42 1.54
N SER A 239 7.02 -7.72 1.86
CA SER A 239 6.16 -8.74 1.24
C SER A 239 4.67 -8.36 1.33
N ARG A 240 4.23 -7.86 2.47
CA ARG A 240 2.84 -7.40 2.68
C ARG A 240 2.48 -6.15 1.88
N ALA A 241 3.45 -5.38 1.44
CA ALA A 241 3.26 -4.20 0.60
C ALA A 241 3.28 -4.53 -0.90
N MET A 242 3.82 -5.70 -1.28
CA MET A 242 3.89 -6.12 -2.67
C MET A 242 2.49 -6.26 -3.28
N ALA A 243 2.28 -5.58 -4.40
CA ALA A 243 1.00 -5.60 -5.11
C ALA A 243 1.19 -5.40 -6.61
N TYR A 244 0.25 -5.89 -7.40
CA TYR A 244 0.03 -5.32 -8.72
C TYR A 244 -1.07 -4.28 -8.65
N VAL A 245 -0.96 -3.25 -9.46
CA VAL A 245 -1.87 -2.10 -9.47
C VAL A 245 -2.22 -1.79 -10.91
N THR A 246 -3.48 -1.54 -11.17
CA THR A 246 -3.98 -1.13 -12.49
C THR A 246 -4.76 0.17 -12.38
N ASN A 247 -4.67 1.01 -13.41
CA ASN A 247 -5.54 2.17 -13.54
C ASN A 247 -6.44 1.99 -14.77
N HIS A 248 -7.66 1.57 -14.53
CA HIS A 248 -8.67 1.42 -15.57
C HIS A 248 -9.39 2.74 -15.80
N VAL A 249 -9.63 3.09 -17.07
CA VAL A 249 -10.23 4.38 -17.47
C VAL A 249 -11.58 4.64 -16.81
N GLN A 250 -12.40 3.61 -16.63
CA GLN A 250 -13.76 3.74 -16.07
C GLN A 250 -13.80 3.41 -14.57
N GLU A 251 -13.06 2.41 -14.12
CA GLU A 251 -13.13 1.89 -12.75
C GLU A 251 -12.11 2.55 -11.81
N GLY A 252 -11.12 3.25 -12.40
CA GLY A 252 -10.05 3.90 -11.67
C GLY A 252 -8.98 2.94 -11.19
N ILE A 253 -8.31 3.30 -10.09
CA ILE A 253 -7.15 2.57 -9.60
C ILE A 253 -7.56 1.42 -8.69
N GLU A 254 -7.10 0.22 -9.03
CA GLU A 254 -7.22 -0.99 -8.22
C GLU A 254 -5.85 -1.55 -7.85
N SER A 255 -5.72 -1.96 -6.60
CA SER A 255 -4.48 -2.55 -6.06
C SER A 255 -4.78 -3.89 -5.42
N THR A 256 -4.14 -4.94 -5.89
CA THR A 256 -4.27 -6.29 -5.38
C THR A 256 -2.93 -6.77 -4.84
N LEU A 257 -2.91 -7.16 -3.56
CA LEU A 257 -1.72 -7.70 -2.92
C LEU A 257 -1.33 -9.03 -3.57
N LEU A 258 -0.03 -9.27 -3.78
CA LEU A 258 0.43 -10.49 -4.46
C LEU A 258 0.04 -11.77 -3.72
N ASN A 259 0.05 -11.75 -2.39
CA ASN A 259 -0.38 -12.89 -1.56
C ASN A 259 -1.89 -13.18 -1.58
N LYS A 260 -2.68 -12.36 -2.29
CA LYS A 260 -4.12 -12.51 -2.50
C LYS A 260 -4.50 -12.56 -3.97
N ALA A 261 -3.50 -12.60 -4.85
CA ALA A 261 -3.73 -12.62 -6.27
C ALA A 261 -4.28 -13.99 -6.69
N GLU A 262 -5.32 -13.95 -7.49
CA GLU A 262 -5.92 -15.12 -8.14
C GLU A 262 -5.64 -15.06 -9.64
N PRO A 263 -5.63 -16.21 -10.36
CA PRO A 263 -5.53 -16.19 -11.81
C PRO A 263 -6.65 -15.36 -12.41
N THR A 264 -6.29 -14.28 -13.10
CA THR A 264 -7.29 -13.36 -13.66
C THR A 264 -6.76 -12.66 -14.90
N ILE A 265 -7.69 -12.21 -15.74
CA ILE A 265 -7.42 -11.27 -16.82
C ILE A 265 -8.14 -9.98 -16.44
N VAL A 266 -7.38 -8.92 -16.23
CA VAL A 266 -7.93 -7.58 -16.06
C VAL A 266 -8.10 -6.99 -17.46
N GLU A 267 -9.34 -6.84 -17.89
CA GLU A 267 -9.66 -6.27 -19.20
C GLU A 267 -9.35 -4.77 -19.21
N GLY A 268 -8.91 -4.24 -20.38
CA GLY A 268 -8.69 -2.82 -20.56
C GLY A 268 -9.96 -2.07 -20.95
N PRO A 269 -9.85 -0.77 -21.19
CA PRO A 269 -8.62 0.01 -21.41
C PRO A 269 -7.96 0.46 -20.12
N LEU A 270 -6.64 0.18 -19.96
CA LEU A 270 -5.85 0.60 -18.83
C LEU A 270 -4.94 1.78 -19.21
N LEU A 271 -4.88 2.79 -18.35
CA LEU A 271 -3.92 3.90 -18.48
C LEU A 271 -2.51 3.45 -18.15
N TRP A 272 -2.38 2.60 -17.13
CA TRP A 272 -1.14 1.98 -16.73
C TRP A 272 -1.38 0.72 -15.89
N ALA A 273 -0.35 -0.12 -15.85
CA ALA A 273 -0.27 -1.29 -14.98
C ALA A 273 1.10 -1.32 -14.30
N ALA A 274 1.14 -1.69 -13.03
CA ALA A 274 2.36 -1.62 -12.24
C ALA A 274 2.50 -2.79 -11.25
N PHE A 275 3.75 -3.16 -10.96
CA PHE A 275 4.15 -3.77 -9.71
C PHE A 275 4.66 -2.71 -8.74
N ARG A 276 4.29 -2.79 -7.49
CA ARG A 276 4.87 -1.98 -6.43
C ARG A 276 5.39 -2.82 -5.27
N SER A 277 6.50 -2.41 -4.70
CA SER A 277 6.95 -2.80 -3.37
C SER A 277 6.54 -1.74 -2.34
N LYS A 278 7.19 -1.71 -1.20
CA LYS A 278 6.98 -0.68 -0.19
C LYS A 278 7.42 0.71 -0.68
N PHE A 279 8.55 0.80 -1.41
CA PHE A 279 9.17 2.06 -1.79
C PHE A 279 9.51 2.19 -3.28
N PHE A 280 9.40 1.12 -4.04
CA PHE A 280 9.72 1.12 -5.47
C PHE A 280 8.55 0.64 -6.30
N VAL A 281 8.56 1.03 -7.57
CA VAL A 281 7.53 0.67 -8.53
C VAL A 281 8.13 0.41 -9.90
N LEU A 282 7.63 -0.63 -10.57
CA LEU A 282 7.79 -0.91 -11.98
C LEU A 282 6.43 -0.68 -12.63
N ALA A 283 6.32 0.26 -13.55
CA ALA A 283 5.07 0.58 -14.22
C ALA A 283 5.22 0.66 -15.73
N LEU A 284 4.25 0.09 -16.43
CA LEU A 284 3.99 0.33 -17.84
C LEU A 284 2.89 1.38 -17.95
N LEU A 285 3.21 2.52 -18.56
CA LEU A 285 2.26 3.60 -18.83
C LEU A 285 1.95 3.59 -20.33
N ALA A 286 0.67 3.55 -20.65
CA ALA A 286 0.22 3.62 -22.04
C ALA A 286 0.56 4.98 -22.65
N GLY A 287 0.95 4.96 -23.90
CA GLY A 287 1.15 6.04 -24.84
C GLY A 287 1.74 7.37 -24.38
N GLU A 288 2.61 7.92 -25.19
CA GLU A 288 2.92 9.34 -25.16
C GLU A 288 1.82 10.10 -25.91
N SER A 289 1.38 11.24 -25.36
CA SER A 289 0.33 12.08 -25.93
C SER A 289 0.80 12.87 -27.13
N ASP A 290 1.19 12.20 -28.21
CA ASP A 290 1.16 12.88 -29.50
C ASP A 290 -0.26 12.74 -30.07
N GLU A 291 -0.89 13.85 -30.41
CA GLU A 291 -2.32 13.94 -30.81
C GLU A 291 -2.69 13.07 -32.03
N ALA A 292 -1.71 12.42 -32.66
CA ALA A 292 -1.91 11.60 -33.87
C ALA A 292 -2.15 10.09 -33.60
N ALA A 293 -1.85 9.55 -32.42
CA ALA A 293 -1.95 8.11 -32.17
C ALA A 293 -3.05 7.78 -31.18
N THR A 294 -4.28 7.65 -31.64
CA THR A 294 -5.46 7.38 -30.79
C THR A 294 -5.47 5.94 -30.20
N GLU A 295 -4.77 5.00 -30.83
CA GLU A 295 -4.80 3.57 -30.47
C GLU A 295 -3.76 3.16 -29.42
N SER A 296 -2.67 3.90 -29.24
CA SER A 296 -1.65 3.60 -28.20
C SER A 296 -1.91 4.24 -26.84
N ARG A 297 -3.04 4.90 -26.65
CA ARG A 297 -3.40 5.57 -25.38
C ARG A 297 -3.69 4.63 -24.22
N TYR A 298 -3.91 3.36 -24.49
CA TYR A 298 -4.34 2.38 -23.49
C TYR A 298 -3.61 1.05 -23.66
N LEU A 299 -3.33 0.37 -22.55
CA LEU A 299 -3.03 -1.04 -22.55
C LEU A 299 -4.32 -1.83 -22.75
N GLY A 300 -4.26 -2.93 -23.50
CA GLY A 300 -5.42 -3.78 -23.78
C GLY A 300 -5.89 -4.59 -22.57
N GLY A 301 -5.00 -4.83 -21.60
CA GLY A 301 -5.32 -5.57 -20.39
C GLY A 301 -4.09 -6.08 -19.66
N LEU A 302 -4.32 -6.83 -18.59
CA LEU A 302 -3.29 -7.44 -17.77
C LEU A 302 -3.62 -8.91 -17.51
N ILE A 303 -2.69 -9.80 -17.78
CA ILE A 303 -2.80 -11.22 -17.48
C ILE A 303 -2.04 -11.49 -16.18
N VAL A 304 -2.74 -11.99 -15.18
CA VAL A 304 -2.19 -12.29 -13.85
C VAL A 304 -2.22 -13.80 -13.63
N GLN A 305 -1.06 -14.39 -13.42
CA GLN A 305 -0.89 -15.84 -13.22
C GLN A 305 -0.06 -16.11 -11.96
N PRO A 306 -0.70 -16.45 -10.82
CA PRO A 306 0.00 -16.98 -9.68
C PRO A 306 0.74 -18.25 -10.04
N THR A 307 1.96 -18.40 -9.57
CA THR A 307 2.75 -19.62 -9.72
C THR A 307 2.49 -20.59 -8.57
N GLU A 308 2.97 -21.83 -8.68
CA GLU A 308 2.86 -22.83 -7.60
C GLU A 308 3.67 -22.43 -6.34
N ALA A 309 4.66 -21.55 -6.50
CA ALA A 309 5.39 -20.99 -5.38
C ALA A 309 4.51 -19.94 -4.69
N ALA A 310 4.28 -20.10 -3.39
CA ALA A 310 3.52 -19.16 -2.59
C ALA A 310 4.06 -17.73 -2.78
N GLU A 311 3.17 -16.77 -3.02
CA GLU A 311 3.45 -15.34 -3.18
C GLU A 311 4.19 -14.92 -4.46
N VAL A 312 4.37 -15.81 -5.43
CA VAL A 312 4.95 -15.48 -6.75
C VAL A 312 3.83 -15.36 -7.78
N VAL A 313 3.70 -14.19 -8.34
CA VAL A 313 2.66 -13.86 -9.33
C VAL A 313 3.34 -13.30 -10.57
N ARG A 314 3.20 -13.97 -11.70
CA ARG A 314 3.66 -13.47 -12.99
C ARG A 314 2.58 -12.57 -13.60
N VAL A 315 3.00 -11.43 -14.10
CA VAL A 315 2.10 -10.46 -14.72
C VAL A 315 2.62 -10.09 -16.10
N ALA A 316 1.73 -10.13 -17.09
CA ALA A 316 2.02 -9.68 -18.44
C ALA A 316 0.98 -8.63 -18.88
N ALA A 317 1.45 -7.53 -19.42
CA ALA A 317 0.59 -6.51 -20.01
C ALA A 317 0.34 -6.82 -21.48
N ALA A 318 -0.91 -6.76 -21.88
CA ALA A 318 -1.33 -6.93 -23.27
C ALA A 318 -1.46 -5.55 -23.94
N GLN A 319 -0.83 -5.38 -25.09
CA GLN A 319 -0.88 -4.15 -25.86
C GLN A 319 -1.23 -4.46 -27.31
N PRO A 320 -2.31 -3.86 -27.84
CA PRO A 320 -2.61 -3.94 -29.26
C PRO A 320 -1.56 -3.14 -30.05
N LEU A 321 -1.15 -3.69 -31.18
CA LEU A 321 -0.30 -2.98 -32.13
C LEU A 321 -1.12 -1.97 -32.94
N MET A 322 -0.49 -0.89 -33.39
CA MET A 322 -1.08 0.05 -34.32
C MET A 322 -1.26 -0.58 -35.70
N ASN A 323 -2.02 0.06 -36.60
CA ASN A 323 -2.31 -0.49 -37.93
C ASN A 323 -1.06 -0.70 -38.80
N ASP A 324 0.02 0.02 -38.51
CA ASP A 324 1.34 -0.12 -39.17
C ASP A 324 2.27 -1.13 -38.49
N GLY A 325 1.76 -1.86 -37.50
CA GLY A 325 2.53 -2.83 -36.72
C GLY A 325 3.38 -2.20 -35.62
N SER A 326 3.33 -0.88 -35.42
CA SER A 326 4.11 -0.19 -34.39
C SER A 326 3.42 -0.24 -33.03
N PHE A 327 4.23 -0.01 -31.96
CA PHE A 327 3.77 0.17 -30.60
C PHE A 327 4.67 1.13 -29.84
N ALA A 328 4.10 1.80 -28.83
CA ALA A 328 4.85 2.67 -27.97
C ALA A 328 4.21 2.69 -26.56
N TYR A 329 5.05 2.72 -25.54
CA TYR A 329 4.67 2.89 -24.14
C TYR A 329 5.85 3.48 -23.36
N ARG A 330 5.60 3.89 -22.13
CA ARG A 330 6.64 4.33 -21.21
C ARG A 330 6.82 3.29 -20.10
N LEU A 331 8.06 2.96 -19.81
CA LEU A 331 8.43 2.15 -18.67
C LEU A 331 8.94 3.09 -17.58
N PHE A 332 8.33 3.05 -16.40
CA PHE A 332 8.86 3.71 -15.21
C PHE A 332 9.38 2.64 -14.25
N LEU A 333 10.64 2.76 -13.84
CA LEU A 333 11.24 1.86 -12.87
C LEU A 333 12.06 2.68 -11.89
N GLY A 334 11.54 2.86 -10.66
CA GLY A 334 12.18 3.79 -9.74
C GLY A 334 11.45 3.93 -8.40
N PRO A 335 11.89 4.93 -7.62
CA PRO A 335 11.38 5.21 -6.28
C PRO A 335 9.97 5.80 -6.29
N GLN A 336 9.17 5.44 -5.29
CA GLN A 336 7.83 6.00 -5.10
C GLN A 336 7.88 7.39 -4.43
N LYS A 337 8.64 8.32 -5.04
CA LYS A 337 8.63 9.73 -4.62
C LYS A 337 7.35 10.39 -5.14
N HIS A 338 6.53 10.95 -4.24
CA HIS A 338 5.22 11.52 -4.60
C HIS A 338 5.32 12.58 -5.72
N ALA A 339 6.29 13.49 -5.63
CA ALA A 339 6.49 14.52 -6.65
C ALA A 339 6.86 13.93 -8.02
N LEU A 340 7.68 12.89 -8.04
CA LEU A 340 8.10 12.20 -9.26
C LEU A 340 6.92 11.46 -9.91
N LEU A 341 6.17 10.69 -9.11
CA LEU A 341 5.00 9.97 -9.61
C LEU A 341 3.91 10.92 -10.12
N SER A 342 3.70 12.05 -9.44
CA SER A 342 2.76 13.08 -9.89
C SER A 342 3.17 13.72 -11.22
N SER A 343 4.47 13.85 -11.51
CA SER A 343 4.96 14.37 -12.78
C SER A 343 4.72 13.43 -13.96
N LEU A 344 4.57 12.12 -13.71
CA LEU A 344 4.21 11.14 -14.75
C LEU A 344 2.78 11.30 -15.27
N GLY A 345 1.92 11.95 -14.48
CA GLY A 345 0.51 12.12 -14.81
C GLY A 345 -0.33 10.85 -14.61
N GLN A 346 -1.54 10.85 -15.19
CA GLN A 346 -2.48 9.71 -15.19
C GLN A 346 -2.81 9.16 -13.80
N GLY A 347 -2.65 9.96 -12.71
CA GLY A 347 -2.90 9.51 -11.33
C GLY A 347 -1.86 8.53 -10.80
N MET A 348 -0.65 8.52 -11.34
CA MET A 348 0.40 7.58 -10.94
C MET A 348 0.84 7.76 -9.48
N GLU A 349 0.69 8.94 -8.89
CA GLU A 349 0.89 9.22 -7.47
C GLU A 349 -0.03 8.41 -6.55
N GLU A 350 -1.09 7.85 -7.10
CA GLU A 350 -2.05 7.01 -6.40
C GLU A 350 -1.73 5.50 -6.48
N VAL A 351 -0.59 5.11 -7.04
CA VAL A 351 -0.13 3.71 -7.09
C VAL A 351 -0.10 3.07 -5.70
N ASN A 352 0.12 3.89 -4.66
CA ASN A 352 -0.09 3.52 -3.27
C ASN A 352 -1.48 3.96 -2.81
N PRO A 353 -2.44 3.06 -2.65
CA PRO A 353 -3.74 3.42 -2.11
C PRO A 353 -3.59 3.82 -0.64
N TYR A 354 -3.97 5.05 -0.31
CA TYR A 354 -3.99 5.56 1.07
C TYR A 354 -5.24 5.04 1.81
N GLY A 355 -5.25 3.73 2.13
CA GLY A 355 -6.34 3.09 2.87
C GLY A 355 -7.51 2.59 2.02
N TRP A 356 -8.61 2.29 2.69
CA TRP A 356 -9.81 1.76 2.03
C TRP A 356 -10.45 2.79 1.11
N LYS A 357 -11.00 2.36 -0.03
CA LYS A 357 -11.67 3.21 -1.04
C LYS A 357 -12.59 4.29 -0.41
N PHE A 358 -13.31 3.94 0.67
CA PHE A 358 -14.21 4.84 1.40
C PHE A 358 -13.51 6.02 2.07
N PHE A 359 -12.28 5.84 2.61
CA PHE A 359 -11.53 6.88 3.31
C PHE A 359 -10.62 7.70 2.40
N GLN A 360 -10.28 7.20 1.23
CA GLN A 360 -9.35 7.84 0.30
C GLN A 360 -9.69 9.30 -0.02
N PRO A 361 -10.96 9.69 -0.30
CA PRO A 361 -11.29 11.08 -0.60
C PRO A 361 -10.94 12.06 0.54
N ILE A 362 -10.89 11.56 1.79
CA ILE A 362 -10.54 12.36 2.97
C ILE A 362 -9.04 12.30 3.24
N VAL A 363 -8.43 11.12 3.11
CA VAL A 363 -7.04 10.87 3.49
C VAL A 363 -6.07 11.45 2.46
N ARG A 364 -6.32 11.29 1.15
CA ARG A 364 -5.45 11.76 0.06
C ARG A 364 -5.07 13.24 0.16
N PRO A 365 -6.00 14.20 0.26
CA PRO A 365 -5.65 15.61 0.35
C PRO A 365 -4.84 15.93 1.62
N ILE A 366 -5.10 15.21 2.72
CA ILE A 366 -4.35 15.38 3.97
C ILE A 366 -2.92 14.86 3.80
N VAL A 367 -2.73 13.70 3.17
CA VAL A 367 -1.40 13.16 2.86
C VAL A 367 -0.60 14.13 1.99
N SER A 368 -1.19 14.64 0.91
CA SER A 368 -0.53 15.61 0.02
C SER A 368 -0.07 16.87 0.77
N VAL A 369 -0.94 17.42 1.65
CA VAL A 369 -0.58 18.57 2.50
C VAL A 369 0.55 18.22 3.46
N ILE A 370 0.50 17.05 4.11
CA ILE A 370 1.55 16.61 5.04
C ILE A 370 2.88 16.46 4.31
N MET A 371 2.90 15.82 3.15
CA MET A 371 4.11 15.63 2.35
C MET A 371 4.69 16.97 1.89
N THR A 372 3.86 17.89 1.43
CA THR A 372 4.29 19.25 1.07
C THR A 372 4.96 19.95 2.25
N ILE A 373 4.39 19.84 3.46
CA ILE A 373 4.98 20.41 4.67
C ILE A 373 6.30 19.72 5.02
N PHE A 374 6.39 18.41 4.92
CA PHE A 374 7.62 17.66 5.22
C PHE A 374 8.76 18.07 4.30
N VAL A 375 8.52 18.06 2.99
CA VAL A 375 9.51 18.47 1.98
C VAL A 375 9.91 19.94 2.18
N TYR A 376 8.94 20.83 2.43
CA TYR A 376 9.20 22.23 2.68
C TYR A 376 10.08 22.46 3.92
N LEU A 377 9.75 21.82 5.05
CA LEU A 377 10.54 21.93 6.28
C LEU A 377 11.94 21.36 6.11
N HIS A 378 12.07 20.17 5.50
CA HIS A 378 13.37 19.55 5.21
C HIS A 378 14.24 20.47 4.37
N THR A 379 13.72 20.96 3.24
CA THR A 379 14.47 21.77 2.26
C THR A 379 14.82 23.17 2.80
N LYS A 380 13.85 23.83 3.47
CA LYS A 380 14.06 25.22 3.94
C LYS A 380 14.87 25.32 5.20
N LEU A 381 14.74 24.35 6.11
CA LEU A 381 15.49 24.35 7.36
C LEU A 381 16.80 23.57 7.27
N SER A 382 17.01 22.81 6.18
CA SER A 382 18.17 21.93 5.99
C SER A 382 18.40 20.98 7.17
N VAL A 383 17.31 20.42 7.72
CA VAL A 383 17.34 19.50 8.86
C VAL A 383 16.87 18.11 8.44
N GLY A 384 17.44 17.04 9.04
CA GLY A 384 16.99 15.65 8.80
C GLY A 384 15.53 15.43 9.17
N TYR A 385 14.90 14.43 8.57
CA TYR A 385 13.46 14.16 8.73
C TYR A 385 13.06 13.88 10.18
N GLY A 386 13.93 13.34 11.03
CA GLY A 386 13.66 13.18 12.46
C GLY A 386 13.29 14.50 13.15
N TRP A 387 14.02 15.58 12.83
CA TRP A 387 13.70 16.93 13.33
C TRP A 387 12.44 17.50 12.69
N VAL A 388 12.22 17.23 11.40
CA VAL A 388 10.97 17.61 10.70
C VAL A 388 9.77 17.03 11.43
N LEU A 389 9.82 15.76 11.85
CA LEU A 389 8.75 15.09 12.58
C LEU A 389 8.47 15.74 13.93
N ILE A 390 9.52 16.14 14.65
CA ILE A 390 9.38 16.84 15.94
C ILE A 390 8.71 18.19 15.72
N ILE A 391 9.21 18.99 14.77
CA ILE A 391 8.67 20.31 14.44
C ILE A 391 7.20 20.19 14.01
N PHE A 392 6.93 19.23 13.12
CA PHE A 392 5.57 18.97 12.64
C PHE A 392 4.63 18.53 13.77
N GLY A 393 5.08 17.66 14.68
CA GLY A 393 4.31 17.21 15.83
C GLY A 393 3.90 18.38 16.75
N VAL A 394 4.83 19.30 17.02
CA VAL A 394 4.56 20.52 17.80
C VAL A 394 3.66 21.47 17.02
N MET A 395 3.95 21.72 15.74
CA MET A 395 3.17 22.61 14.87
C MET A 395 1.71 22.16 14.79
N MET A 396 1.45 20.87 14.58
CA MET A 396 0.08 20.33 14.53
C MET A 396 -0.68 20.53 15.83
N ARG A 397 0.00 20.50 16.98
CA ARG A 397 -0.64 20.83 18.28
C ARG A 397 -1.02 22.28 18.39
N VAL A 398 -0.21 23.18 17.86
CA VAL A 398 -0.51 24.63 17.82
C VAL A 398 -1.68 24.90 16.87
N VAL A 399 -1.66 24.32 15.67
CA VAL A 399 -2.72 24.49 14.66
C VAL A 399 -4.06 23.93 15.16
N LEU A 400 -4.04 22.74 15.77
CA LEU A 400 -5.26 22.10 16.30
C LEU A 400 -5.68 22.63 17.67
N PHE A 401 -4.91 23.53 18.30
CA PHE A 401 -5.21 24.05 19.62
C PHE A 401 -6.60 24.68 19.74
N PRO A 402 -7.05 25.63 18.86
CA PRO A 402 -8.37 26.23 18.97
C PRO A 402 -9.51 25.22 18.83
N LEU A 403 -9.32 24.20 17.98
CA LEU A 403 -10.30 23.12 17.78
C LEU A 403 -10.37 22.23 19.03
N ASN A 404 -9.22 21.84 19.56
CA ASN A 404 -9.12 21.06 20.80
C ASN A 404 -9.71 21.83 22.00
N GLN A 405 -9.55 23.14 22.06
CA GLN A 405 -10.15 23.97 23.12
C GLN A 405 -11.67 23.98 23.09
N LYS A 406 -12.28 24.09 21.87
CA LYS A 406 -13.74 24.00 21.72
C LYS A 406 -14.27 22.63 22.14
N ALA A 407 -13.63 21.57 21.67
CA ALA A 407 -13.96 20.20 22.00
C ALA A 407 -13.88 19.92 23.51
N MET A 408 -12.90 20.51 24.16
CA MET A 408 -12.66 20.41 25.58
C MET A 408 -13.69 21.13 26.43
N LYS A 409 -14.12 22.33 26.01
CA LYS A 409 -15.23 23.03 26.69
C LYS A 409 -16.51 22.20 26.63
N ALA A 410 -16.77 21.51 25.54
CA ALA A 410 -17.88 20.56 25.42
C ALA A 410 -17.72 19.38 26.40
N GLN A 411 -16.51 18.82 26.50
CA GLN A 411 -16.22 17.72 27.45
C GLN A 411 -16.40 18.16 28.92
N LEU A 412 -15.96 19.36 29.27
CA LEU A 412 -16.16 19.93 30.63
C LEU A 412 -17.65 20.06 30.98
N ARG A 413 -18.49 20.48 30.01
CA ARG A 413 -19.95 20.52 30.21
C ARG A 413 -20.51 19.12 30.43
N ASN A 414 -20.07 18.15 29.67
CA ASN A 414 -20.50 16.75 29.80
C ASN A 414 -20.15 16.18 31.17
N MET A 415 -19.00 16.54 31.72
CA MET A 415 -18.56 16.08 33.05
C MET A 415 -19.38 16.70 34.19
N ALA A 416 -19.85 17.95 34.04
CA ALA A 416 -20.70 18.58 35.03
C ALA A 416 -22.06 17.88 35.22
N VAL A 417 -22.51 17.13 34.21
CA VAL A 417 -23.78 16.38 34.25
C VAL A 417 -23.57 14.93 34.76
N GLN A 418 -22.31 14.45 34.86
CA GLN A 418 -22.03 13.11 35.34
C GLN A 418 -22.59 12.74 36.71
N PRO A 419 -22.55 13.61 37.78
CA PRO A 419 -23.11 13.25 39.06
C PRO A 419 -24.63 13.03 38.99
N LEU A 420 -25.36 13.87 38.24
CA LEU A 420 -26.80 13.71 38.02
C LEU A 420 -27.12 12.41 37.27
N LEU A 421 -26.25 12.04 36.35
CA LEU A 421 -26.37 10.79 35.58
C LEU A 421 -26.20 9.55 36.48
N LYS A 422 -25.26 9.62 37.43
CA LYS A 422 -25.10 8.57 38.46
C LYS A 422 -26.30 8.44 39.37
N GLU A 423 -26.85 9.56 39.86
CA GLU A 423 -28.09 9.51 40.69
C GLU A 423 -29.24 8.83 39.96
N ILE A 424 -29.43 9.16 38.66
CA ILE A 424 -30.47 8.52 37.85
C ILE A 424 -30.17 7.04 37.65
N GLN A 425 -28.90 6.67 37.40
CA GLN A 425 -28.50 5.25 37.25
C GLN A 425 -28.73 4.44 38.53
N GLU A 426 -28.41 4.99 39.68
CA GLU A 426 -28.62 4.35 40.96
C GLU A 426 -30.11 4.25 41.30
N LYS A 427 -30.88 5.32 41.08
CA LYS A 427 -32.31 5.40 41.40
C LYS A 427 -33.17 4.45 40.55
N TYR A 428 -32.80 4.25 39.29
CA TYR A 428 -33.60 3.46 38.35
C TYR A 428 -32.87 2.19 37.88
N LYS A 429 -31.93 1.67 38.67
CA LYS A 429 -31.09 0.51 38.36
C LYS A 429 -31.90 -0.71 37.93
N ASP A 430 -33.04 -0.93 38.61
CA ASP A 430 -33.92 -2.11 38.40
C ASP A 430 -35.04 -1.82 37.37
N GLN A 431 -35.08 -0.63 36.76
CA GLN A 431 -36.14 -0.19 35.84
C GLN A 431 -35.54 0.36 34.55
N PRO A 432 -35.08 -0.51 33.62
CA PRO A 432 -34.32 -0.08 32.45
C PRO A 432 -35.07 0.89 31.51
N GLU A 433 -36.41 0.75 31.40
CA GLU A 433 -37.20 1.66 30.57
C GLU A 433 -37.29 3.07 31.17
N LYS A 434 -37.47 3.19 32.48
CA LYS A 434 -37.49 4.48 33.18
C LYS A 434 -36.11 5.09 33.21
N LEU A 435 -35.06 4.30 33.40
CA LEU A 435 -33.67 4.74 33.34
C LEU A 435 -33.39 5.41 32.01
N GLN A 436 -33.75 4.75 30.89
CA GLN A 436 -33.54 5.29 29.56
C GLN A 436 -34.31 6.60 29.32
N LYS A 437 -35.57 6.66 29.79
CA LYS A 437 -36.43 7.84 29.65
C LYS A 437 -35.88 9.04 30.43
N GLU A 438 -35.50 8.83 31.70
CA GLU A 438 -34.97 9.88 32.57
C GLU A 438 -33.54 10.32 32.11
N MET A 439 -32.72 9.41 31.63
CA MET A 439 -31.43 9.77 31.00
C MET A 439 -31.66 10.65 29.76
N MET A 440 -32.59 10.30 28.88
CA MET A 440 -32.91 11.08 27.68
C MET A 440 -33.48 12.47 28.04
N ARG A 441 -34.29 12.53 29.13
CA ARG A 441 -34.81 13.79 29.67
C ARG A 441 -33.69 14.68 30.20
N LEU A 442 -32.78 14.12 31.00
CA LEU A 442 -31.59 14.82 31.50
C LEU A 442 -30.74 15.38 30.37
N TYR A 443 -30.55 14.60 29.30
CA TYR A 443 -29.80 15.02 28.13
C TYR A 443 -30.46 16.22 27.42
N LYS A 444 -31.79 16.22 27.30
CA LYS A 444 -32.55 17.32 26.70
C LYS A 444 -32.55 18.58 27.60
N GLU A 445 -32.76 18.40 28.92
CA GLU A 445 -32.83 19.52 29.88
C GLU A 445 -31.51 20.29 30.03
N HIS A 446 -30.37 19.56 29.91
CA HIS A 446 -29.03 20.13 30.01
C HIS A 446 -28.33 20.34 28.67
N GLY A 447 -29.04 20.10 27.54
CA GLY A 447 -28.44 20.21 26.21
C GLY A 447 -27.23 19.28 26.02
N PHE A 448 -27.25 18.15 26.72
CA PHE A 448 -26.17 17.18 26.68
C PHE A 448 -26.23 16.36 25.39
N ASN A 449 -25.15 16.41 24.60
CA ASN A 449 -24.99 15.52 23.47
C ASN A 449 -23.94 14.45 23.80
N PRO A 450 -24.33 13.17 23.95
CA PRO A 450 -23.39 12.10 24.27
C PRO A 450 -22.33 11.92 23.18
N LEU A 451 -22.64 12.25 21.92
CA LEU A 451 -21.67 12.22 20.81
C LEU A 451 -20.66 13.37 20.88
N ALA A 452 -21.01 14.51 21.48
CA ALA A 452 -20.06 15.62 21.65
C ALA A 452 -18.92 15.28 22.63
N GLY A 453 -19.10 14.25 23.48
CA GLY A 453 -18.06 13.77 24.39
C GLY A 453 -16.94 12.99 23.70
N CYS A 454 -17.22 12.29 22.60
CA CYS A 454 -16.24 11.51 21.84
C CYS A 454 -15.69 12.31 20.63
N LEU A 455 -16.33 13.41 20.23
CA LEU A 455 -15.90 14.25 19.11
C LEU A 455 -14.43 14.72 19.21
N PRO A 456 -13.92 15.15 20.38
CA PRO A 456 -12.51 15.51 20.52
C PRO A 456 -11.53 14.41 20.16
N MET A 457 -11.92 13.15 20.34
CA MET A 457 -11.12 11.99 20.03
C MET A 457 -11.15 11.65 18.54
N LEU A 458 -12.28 11.97 17.86
CA LEU A 458 -12.46 11.70 16.42
C LEU A 458 -11.82 12.76 15.51
N ILE A 459 -11.66 13.99 16.00
CA ILE A 459 -11.09 15.11 15.22
C ILE A 459 -9.67 14.82 14.70
N PRO A 460 -8.74 14.27 15.49
CA PRO A 460 -7.39 13.92 15.00
C PRO A 460 -7.35 12.69 14.08
N TRP A 461 -8.40 11.86 14.04
CA TRP A 461 -8.41 10.58 13.34
C TRP A 461 -8.02 10.65 11.85
N PRO A 462 -8.56 11.56 11.04
CA PRO A 462 -8.18 11.64 9.64
C PRO A 462 -6.69 11.96 9.46
N VAL A 463 -6.16 12.85 10.30
CA VAL A 463 -4.72 13.19 10.29
C VAL A 463 -3.88 12.00 10.75
N LEU A 464 -4.33 11.25 11.76
CA LEU A 464 -3.63 10.07 12.27
C LEU A 464 -3.57 8.95 11.23
N ILE A 465 -4.68 8.72 10.52
CA ILE A 465 -4.75 7.75 9.42
C ILE A 465 -3.85 8.19 8.27
N ALA A 466 -3.89 9.47 7.89
CA ALA A 466 -3.02 10.00 6.85
C ALA A 466 -1.54 9.84 7.22
N LEU A 467 -1.16 10.18 8.45
CA LEU A 467 0.21 9.99 8.94
C LEU A 467 0.63 8.52 8.97
N PHE A 468 -0.27 7.61 9.36
CA PHE A 468 0.03 6.18 9.30
C PHE A 468 0.46 5.78 7.88
N PHE A 469 -0.30 6.18 6.84
CA PHE A 469 0.05 5.87 5.46
C PHE A 469 1.31 6.59 4.97
N VAL A 470 1.52 7.85 5.38
CA VAL A 470 2.76 8.59 5.09
C VAL A 470 3.97 7.81 5.62
N PHE A 471 3.95 7.40 6.89
CA PHE A 471 5.08 6.70 7.49
C PHE A 471 5.31 5.29 6.95
N GLN A 472 4.28 4.64 6.42
CA GLN A 472 4.40 3.31 5.82
C GLN A 472 4.95 3.36 4.39
N ASN A 473 4.66 4.43 3.64
CA ASN A 473 4.84 4.43 2.19
C ASN A 473 5.76 5.55 1.68
N THR A 474 6.29 6.41 2.57
CA THR A 474 7.10 7.57 2.19
C THR A 474 8.58 7.18 2.10
N ILE A 475 9.11 7.15 0.87
CA ILE A 475 10.52 6.78 0.62
C ILE A 475 11.49 7.81 1.22
N GLU A 476 11.08 9.05 1.41
CA GLU A 476 11.87 10.13 2.01
C GLU A 476 12.28 9.85 3.46
N LEU A 477 11.60 8.89 4.12
CA LEU A 477 11.95 8.45 5.49
C LEU A 477 12.81 7.18 5.51
N ARG A 478 13.00 6.56 4.34
CA ARG A 478 13.74 5.31 4.18
C ARG A 478 15.23 5.54 4.39
N GLY A 479 15.83 4.79 5.31
CA GLY A 479 17.25 4.91 5.65
C GLY A 479 17.63 6.20 6.38
N GLU A 480 16.66 7.06 6.73
CA GLU A 480 16.91 8.27 7.50
C GLU A 480 17.22 7.95 8.96
N ALA A 481 18.45 8.15 9.33
CA ALA A 481 18.92 7.91 10.71
C ALA A 481 18.54 9.06 11.64
N PHE A 482 18.08 8.74 12.86
CA PHE A 482 17.80 9.72 13.89
C PHE A 482 18.11 9.19 15.29
N LEU A 483 19.03 9.81 15.99
CA LEU A 483 19.54 9.38 17.31
C LEU A 483 20.07 7.93 17.25
N TRP A 484 19.38 6.97 17.88
CA TRP A 484 19.73 5.54 17.85
C TRP A 484 18.97 4.76 16.76
N LEU A 485 18.10 5.42 16.03
CA LEU A 485 17.29 4.80 14.97
C LEU A 485 18.11 4.83 13.68
N PRO A 486 18.38 3.69 13.05
CA PRO A 486 19.05 3.65 11.76
C PRO A 486 18.13 4.03 10.60
N ASP A 487 16.81 3.86 10.78
CA ASP A 487 15.80 4.06 9.75
C ASP A 487 14.46 4.47 10.37
N LEU A 488 13.96 5.65 10.02
CA LEU A 488 12.68 6.16 10.50
C LEU A 488 11.48 5.42 9.89
N SER A 489 11.64 4.75 8.76
CA SER A 489 10.61 3.96 8.09
C SER A 489 10.47 2.53 8.62
N ALA A 490 11.45 2.09 9.41
CA ALA A 490 11.49 0.76 10.03
C ALA A 490 11.08 0.81 11.51
N PRO A 491 10.72 -0.32 12.13
CA PRO A 491 10.50 -0.41 13.58
C PRO A 491 11.77 -0.06 14.38
N ASP A 492 11.59 0.47 15.58
CA ASP A 492 12.70 0.76 16.49
C ASP A 492 13.39 -0.55 16.96
N PRO A 493 14.66 -0.78 16.63
CA PRO A 493 15.36 -2.03 16.97
C PRO A 493 15.54 -2.23 18.48
N LEU A 494 15.54 -1.15 19.26
CA LEU A 494 15.67 -1.20 20.72
C LEU A 494 14.33 -1.12 21.45
N TYR A 495 13.22 -0.93 20.71
CA TYR A 495 11.87 -0.76 21.25
C TYR A 495 11.71 0.38 22.27
N LEU A 496 12.65 1.30 22.32
CA LEU A 496 12.63 2.44 23.26
C LEU A 496 11.50 3.41 22.94
N LEU A 497 11.28 3.72 21.66
CA LEU A 497 10.22 4.64 21.25
C LEU A 497 8.80 4.13 21.55
N PRO A 498 8.43 2.87 21.28
CA PRO A 498 7.13 2.35 21.68
C PRO A 498 6.91 2.41 23.20
N VAL A 499 7.92 2.08 24.00
CA VAL A 499 7.85 2.19 25.47
C VAL A 499 7.70 3.64 25.90
N PHE A 500 8.49 4.55 25.30
CA PHE A 500 8.40 5.98 25.57
C PHE A 500 7.03 6.58 25.16
N LEU A 501 6.48 6.11 24.04
CA LEU A 501 5.12 6.44 23.63
C LEU A 501 4.08 6.00 24.67
N GLY A 502 4.16 4.75 25.13
CA GLY A 502 3.26 4.24 26.18
C GLY A 502 3.38 5.02 27.48
N LEU A 503 4.60 5.38 27.90
CA LEU A 503 4.85 6.18 29.10
C LEU A 503 4.30 7.62 28.95
N SER A 504 4.52 8.27 27.81
CA SER A 504 4.00 9.61 27.53
C SER A 504 2.47 9.62 27.52
N MET A 505 1.86 8.60 26.96
CA MET A 505 0.41 8.41 26.94
C MET A 505 -0.15 8.16 28.35
N PHE A 506 0.51 7.30 29.12
CA PHE A 506 0.15 7.06 30.52
C PHE A 506 0.22 8.35 31.33
N LEU A 507 1.30 9.12 31.20
CA LEU A 507 1.47 10.39 31.91
C LEU A 507 0.35 11.38 31.57
N MET A 508 0.01 11.51 30.30
CA MET A 508 -1.10 12.35 29.83
C MET A 508 -2.45 11.90 30.43
N GLN A 509 -2.71 10.60 30.44
CA GLN A 509 -3.94 10.03 31.02
C GLN A 509 -3.96 10.16 32.55
N TYR A 510 -2.83 9.99 33.22
CA TYR A 510 -2.69 10.15 34.66
C TYR A 510 -3.03 11.58 35.11
N VAL A 511 -2.51 12.58 34.38
CA VAL A 511 -2.85 14.01 34.64
C VAL A 511 -4.35 14.25 34.50
N SER A 512 -4.97 13.67 33.46
CA SER A 512 -6.42 13.72 33.26
C SER A 512 -7.21 13.06 34.41
N TYR A 513 -6.80 11.83 34.76
CA TYR A 513 -7.46 11.02 35.80
C TYR A 513 -7.42 11.70 37.17
N LYS A 514 -6.28 12.25 37.57
CA LYS A 514 -6.10 12.94 38.84
C LYS A 514 -7.02 14.19 39.01
N SER A 515 -7.53 14.72 37.92
CA SER A 515 -8.43 15.89 37.94
C SER A 515 -9.93 15.52 38.07
N LEU A 516 -10.26 14.21 38.15
CA LEU A 516 -11.64 13.73 38.27
C LEU A 516 -12.08 13.63 39.74
N ASP A 517 -13.29 14.08 40.04
CA ASP A 517 -13.85 14.05 41.40
C ASP A 517 -14.31 12.63 41.81
N THR A 518 -14.81 11.88 40.85
CA THR A 518 -15.28 10.50 41.06
C THR A 518 -14.71 9.59 40.00
N PRO A 519 -13.51 9.05 40.24
CA PRO A 519 -12.90 8.14 39.30
C PRO A 519 -13.73 6.86 39.19
N ASN A 520 -14.16 6.55 37.97
CA ASN A 520 -14.83 5.28 37.66
C ASN A 520 -13.75 4.17 37.55
N PRO A 521 -13.97 2.97 38.12
CA PRO A 521 -13.09 1.83 37.96
C PRO A 521 -12.74 1.52 36.50
N GLN A 522 -13.68 1.71 35.59
CA GLN A 522 -13.48 1.53 34.16
C GLN A 522 -12.46 2.54 33.57
N MET A 523 -12.47 3.79 34.01
CA MET A 523 -11.47 4.80 33.60
C MET A 523 -10.08 4.46 34.16
N LYS A 524 -10.01 3.94 35.38
CA LYS A 524 -8.76 3.46 35.95
C LYS A 524 -8.17 2.30 35.15
N MET A 525 -8.99 1.34 34.77
CA MET A 525 -8.60 0.22 33.91
C MET A 525 -8.09 0.74 32.54
N MET A 526 -8.81 1.66 31.91
CA MET A 526 -8.44 2.24 30.62
C MET A 526 -7.13 3.04 30.69
N MET A 527 -6.84 3.71 31.82
CA MET A 527 -5.59 4.44 32.05
C MET A 527 -4.35 3.53 32.00
N TYR A 528 -4.47 2.29 32.46
CA TYR A 528 -3.36 1.34 32.43
C TYR A 528 -3.36 0.47 31.16
N LEU A 529 -4.53 -0.05 30.78
CA LEU A 529 -4.64 -1.01 29.68
C LEU A 529 -4.30 -0.38 28.32
N MET A 530 -4.79 0.86 28.09
CA MET A 530 -4.65 1.49 26.78
C MET A 530 -3.19 1.82 26.41
N PRO A 531 -2.36 2.40 27.30
CA PRO A 531 -0.94 2.59 27.01
C PRO A 531 -0.19 1.28 26.75
N ILE A 532 -0.47 0.23 27.54
CA ILE A 532 0.15 -1.10 27.35
C ILE A 532 -0.23 -1.67 25.99
N MET A 533 -1.52 -1.64 25.63
CA MET A 533 -2.00 -2.10 24.33
C MET A 533 -1.34 -1.30 23.18
N MET A 534 -1.19 0.02 23.32
CA MET A 534 -0.52 0.86 22.33
C MET A 534 0.95 0.48 22.16
N VAL A 535 1.67 0.19 23.24
CA VAL A 535 3.05 -0.29 23.14
C VAL A 535 3.11 -1.55 22.25
N PHE A 536 2.23 -2.53 22.48
CA PHE A 536 2.21 -3.76 21.66
C PHE A 536 1.85 -3.52 20.19
N ILE A 537 0.92 -2.61 19.91
CA ILE A 537 0.56 -2.26 18.54
C ILE A 537 1.73 -1.58 17.84
N PHE A 538 2.39 -0.64 18.52
CA PHE A 538 3.42 0.20 17.94
C PHE A 538 4.81 -0.45 17.87
N PHE A 539 5.01 -1.64 18.46
CA PHE A 539 6.28 -2.38 18.36
C PHE A 539 6.70 -2.68 16.92
N ARG A 540 5.73 -2.89 16.03
CA ARG A 540 5.97 -3.26 14.62
C ARG A 540 5.74 -2.11 13.65
N LEU A 541 5.44 -0.92 14.16
CA LEU A 541 5.20 0.25 13.32
C LEU A 541 6.48 1.07 13.16
N ALA A 542 6.54 1.83 12.07
CA ALA A 542 7.66 2.71 11.77
C ALA A 542 8.05 3.59 12.96
N SER A 543 9.36 3.68 13.24
CA SER A 543 9.91 4.46 14.35
C SER A 543 9.60 5.95 14.23
N GLY A 544 9.54 6.48 13.01
CA GLY A 544 9.10 7.86 12.75
C GLY A 544 7.66 8.14 13.24
N LEU A 545 6.75 7.18 13.08
CA LEU A 545 5.38 7.28 13.60
C LEU A 545 5.38 7.32 15.14
N ASN A 546 6.15 6.43 15.76
CA ASN A 546 6.34 6.40 17.22
C ASN A 546 6.91 7.72 17.75
N LEU A 547 7.92 8.27 17.05
CA LEU A 547 8.53 9.56 17.39
C LEU A 547 7.49 10.70 17.34
N TYR A 548 6.77 10.81 16.23
CA TYR A 548 5.72 11.81 16.08
C TYR A 548 4.67 11.73 17.20
N TYR A 549 4.13 10.54 17.48
CA TYR A 549 3.13 10.37 18.53
C TYR A 549 3.67 10.71 19.93
N SER A 550 4.90 10.33 20.21
CA SER A 550 5.57 10.64 21.49
C SER A 550 5.71 12.14 21.69
N VAL A 551 6.20 12.84 20.68
CA VAL A 551 6.31 14.31 20.67
C VAL A 551 4.94 14.97 20.80
N ALA A 552 3.96 14.50 20.05
CA ALA A 552 2.60 15.01 20.09
C ALA A 552 1.93 14.83 21.47
N ASN A 553 2.16 13.70 22.16
CA ASN A 553 1.68 13.48 23.52
C ASN A 553 2.34 14.44 24.51
N ILE A 554 3.67 14.58 24.44
CA ILE A 554 4.41 15.50 25.32
C ILE A 554 3.95 16.95 25.09
N ALA A 555 3.82 17.38 23.84
CA ALA A 555 3.34 18.71 23.49
C ALA A 555 1.88 18.97 23.95
N THR A 556 1.12 17.92 24.24
CA THR A 556 -0.24 18.01 24.77
C THR A 556 -0.28 18.18 26.29
N ILE A 557 0.76 17.78 27.03
CA ILE A 557 0.78 17.79 28.50
C ILE A 557 0.48 19.19 29.08
N PRO A 558 1.09 20.30 28.62
CA PRO A 558 0.77 21.65 29.13
C PRO A 558 -0.71 21.99 28.98
N GLN A 559 -1.28 21.66 27.83
CA GLN A 559 -2.71 21.85 27.58
C GLN A 559 -3.56 21.01 28.56
N GLN A 560 -3.19 19.77 28.78
CA GLN A 560 -3.89 18.87 29.70
C GLN A 560 -3.84 19.36 31.15
N ILE A 561 -2.69 19.87 31.57
CA ILE A 561 -2.53 20.48 32.91
C ILE A 561 -3.44 21.72 33.05
N TRP A 562 -3.49 22.57 32.05
CA TRP A 562 -4.36 23.75 32.06
C TRP A 562 -5.85 23.34 32.19
N ILE A 563 -6.27 22.30 31.44
CA ILE A 563 -7.63 21.76 31.55
C ILE A 563 -7.92 21.23 32.94
N SER A 564 -6.97 20.43 33.45
CA SER A 564 -7.12 19.85 34.78
C SER A 564 -7.29 20.93 35.86
N ARG A 565 -6.54 22.03 35.74
CA ARG A 565 -6.71 23.21 36.62
C ARG A 565 -8.06 23.89 36.46
N GLU A 566 -8.55 24.04 35.23
CA GLU A 566 -9.86 24.63 34.97
C GLU A 566 -11.01 23.76 35.49
N ARG A 567 -10.89 22.42 35.37
CA ARG A 567 -11.82 21.46 36.00
C ARG A 567 -11.89 21.65 37.52
N LEU A 568 -10.74 21.74 38.17
CA LEU A 568 -10.67 21.93 39.62
C LEU A 568 -11.32 23.24 40.06
N LYS A 569 -11.24 24.34 39.27
CA LYS A 569 -11.93 25.60 39.54
C LYS A 569 -13.45 25.53 39.39
N MET A 570 -13.96 24.62 38.56
CA MET A 570 -15.41 24.39 38.41
C MET A 570 -15.97 23.42 39.43
N LYS A 571 -15.13 22.85 40.27
CA LYS A 571 -15.51 21.95 41.35
C LYS A 571 -16.48 22.63 42.31
N GLY A 572 -17.65 22.01 42.57
CA GLY A 572 -18.67 22.54 43.47
C GLY A 572 -19.61 23.60 42.87
N LYS A 573 -19.44 23.98 41.59
CA LYS A 573 -20.38 24.87 40.90
C LYS A 573 -21.51 24.04 40.26
N PRO A 574 -22.80 24.47 40.43
CA PRO A 574 -23.89 23.78 39.75
C PRO A 574 -23.73 23.83 38.24
N PRO A 575 -24.18 22.78 37.52
CA PRO A 575 -24.08 22.75 36.07
C PRO A 575 -24.82 23.94 35.45
N PRO A 576 -24.25 24.59 34.44
CA PRO A 576 -24.88 25.73 33.79
C PRO A 576 -26.19 25.27 33.12
N LYS A 577 -27.33 25.90 33.52
CA LYS A 577 -28.60 25.75 32.79
C LYS A 577 -28.45 26.42 31.44
N MET A 578 -28.81 25.69 30.36
CA MET A 578 -28.89 26.32 29.04
C MET A 578 -29.99 27.39 29.07
N LYS A 579 -29.70 28.59 28.58
CA LYS A 579 -30.73 29.53 28.16
C LYS A 579 -31.44 28.89 26.97
N SER A 580 -32.74 28.70 27.08
CA SER A 580 -33.59 28.37 25.92
C SER A 580 -33.60 29.64 25.06
N ASP A 581 -32.85 29.61 23.96
CA ASP A 581 -33.08 30.52 22.84
C ASP A 581 -34.11 29.91 21.92
#